data_1b80172f7eef96bba0d41d9243687a56
#
_entry.id   1b80172f7eef96bba0d41d9243687a56
#
_cell.length_a   1.000
_cell.length_b   1.000
_cell.length_c   1.000
_cell.angle_alpha   90.00
_cell.angle_beta   90.00
_cell.angle_gamma   90.00
#
_symmetry.space_group_name_H-M   'P 1'
#
loop_
_entity.id
_entity.type
_entity.pdbx_description
1 polymer ?
#
loop_
_entity_poly.entity_id
_entity_poly.type
_entity_poly.pdbx_seq_one_letter_code
_entity_poly.pdbx_strand_id
1 'polypeptide(L)'
;IVAYDKNYVCETLKNNGINTPDRYLEKFFNVEMSLPRSEERVLCNELLTRIQETVHTIWGLEKEDTKITNMVYYRPDDPTNSIIDNNLVTKVLLTVRDVIRFHNSFYLLAKAYKDQRVENEVCFQDLFFLELLRYRYMDVYTILCNRPFILLQLSYYEFSLDKDYKKTLQEYLDNTQIEIVSDILEYLF
;
A
#
# COMPACT_ATOMS: atom_id res chain seq x y z
N ILE A 1 23.03 -20.10 -11.39
CA ILE A 1 22.42 -18.79 -11.14
C ILE A 1 21.91 -18.81 -9.71
N VAL A 2 22.29 -17.79 -8.94
CA VAL A 2 21.83 -17.62 -7.53
C VAL A 2 21.14 -16.26 -7.44
N ALA A 3 19.99 -16.21 -6.79
CA ALA A 3 19.30 -14.98 -6.46
C ALA A 3 19.41 -14.74 -4.94
N TYR A 4 19.82 -13.55 -4.53
CA TYR A 4 20.00 -13.21 -3.13
C TYR A 4 19.74 -11.71 -2.88
N ASP A 5 19.37 -11.38 -1.66
CA ASP A 5 19.33 -9.99 -1.20
C ASP A 5 20.75 -9.59 -0.78
N LYS A 6 21.37 -8.68 -1.54
CA LYS A 6 22.75 -8.24 -1.31
C LYS A 6 22.93 -7.60 0.06
N ASN A 7 22.00 -6.74 0.47
CA ASN A 7 22.11 -6.03 1.75
C ASN A 7 22.06 -7.02 2.91
N TYR A 8 21.10 -7.95 2.88
CA TYR A 8 20.97 -8.98 3.90
C TYR A 8 22.21 -9.87 3.97
N VAL A 9 22.73 -10.31 2.82
CA VAL A 9 23.94 -11.17 2.79
C VAL A 9 25.15 -10.41 3.29
N CYS A 10 25.35 -9.16 2.87
CA CYS A 10 26.47 -8.33 3.33
C CYS A 10 26.42 -8.07 4.83
N GLU A 11 25.23 -7.80 5.39
CA GLU A 11 25.04 -7.63 6.83
C GLU A 11 25.35 -8.92 7.61
N THR A 12 24.85 -10.05 7.11
CA THR A 12 25.13 -11.36 7.70
C THR A 12 26.62 -11.68 7.70
N LEU A 13 27.33 -11.39 6.60
CA LEU A 13 28.77 -11.59 6.48
C LEU A 13 29.54 -10.69 7.46
N LYS A 14 29.14 -9.42 7.61
CA LYS A 14 29.73 -8.50 8.60
C LYS A 14 29.58 -9.03 10.03
N ASN A 15 28.38 -9.51 10.37
CA ASN A 15 28.09 -10.08 11.69
C ASN A 15 28.90 -11.35 11.98
N ASN A 16 29.35 -12.05 10.93
CA ASN A 16 30.23 -13.21 11.01
C ASN A 16 31.74 -12.85 10.85
N GLY A 17 32.11 -11.58 11.02
CA GLY A 17 33.52 -11.14 11.08
C GLY A 17 34.17 -10.84 9.72
N ILE A 18 33.40 -10.78 8.62
CA ILE A 18 33.91 -10.43 7.31
C ILE A 18 33.79 -8.93 7.09
N ASN A 19 34.90 -8.20 7.26
CA ASN A 19 34.92 -6.73 7.20
C ASN A 19 34.65 -6.15 5.78
N THR A 20 34.88 -6.94 4.72
CA THR A 20 34.69 -6.52 3.34
C THR A 20 33.80 -7.51 2.59
N PRO A 21 32.48 -7.52 2.85
CA PRO A 21 31.55 -8.49 2.26
C PRO A 21 31.52 -8.46 0.74
N ASP A 22 31.55 -7.28 0.11
CA ASP A 22 31.53 -7.14 -1.34
C ASP A 22 32.72 -7.86 -1.99
N ARG A 23 33.96 -7.62 -1.50
CA ARG A 23 35.15 -8.33 -1.98
C ARG A 23 35.10 -9.83 -1.71
N TYR A 24 34.41 -10.24 -0.65
CA TYR A 24 34.22 -11.65 -0.36
C TYR A 24 33.28 -12.28 -1.37
N LEU A 25 32.17 -11.63 -1.73
CA LEU A 25 31.21 -12.09 -2.73
C LEU A 25 31.79 -12.15 -4.14
N GLU A 26 32.67 -11.20 -4.53
CA GLU A 26 33.39 -11.20 -5.81
C GLU A 26 34.20 -12.49 -6.05
N LYS A 27 34.58 -13.19 -5.00
CA LYS A 27 35.30 -14.48 -5.15
C LYS A 27 34.39 -15.62 -5.64
N PHE A 28 33.09 -15.47 -5.45
CA PHE A 28 32.11 -16.52 -5.78
C PHE A 28 31.27 -16.13 -6.99
N PHE A 29 31.10 -14.85 -7.25
CA PHE A 29 30.23 -14.34 -8.32
C PHE A 29 31.04 -13.50 -9.31
N ASN A 30 31.23 -14.04 -10.50
CA ASN A 30 31.97 -13.35 -11.59
C ASN A 30 31.11 -12.21 -12.21
N VAL A 31 29.80 -12.32 -12.13
CA VAL A 31 28.85 -11.33 -12.63
C VAL A 31 27.71 -11.18 -11.63
N GLU A 32 27.48 -9.96 -11.22
CA GLU A 32 26.33 -9.57 -10.40
C GLU A 32 25.43 -8.65 -11.22
N MET A 33 24.15 -8.96 -11.27
CA MET A 33 23.13 -8.16 -11.96
C MET A 33 22.01 -7.83 -10.99
N SER A 34 21.70 -6.55 -10.84
CA SER A 34 20.52 -6.12 -10.12
C SER A 34 19.27 -6.36 -10.97
N LEU A 35 18.25 -6.96 -10.37
CA LEU A 35 16.96 -7.04 -11.02
C LEU A 35 16.36 -5.62 -11.12
N PRO A 36 15.82 -5.22 -12.29
CA PRO A 36 15.18 -3.94 -12.44
C PRO A 36 13.94 -3.89 -11.50
N ARG A 37 13.66 -2.70 -10.96
CA ARG A 37 12.40 -2.46 -10.25
C ARG A 37 11.27 -2.57 -11.26
N SER A 38 10.12 -3.05 -10.80
CA SER A 38 8.91 -3.04 -11.61
C SER A 38 8.52 -1.59 -11.91
N GLU A 39 8.18 -1.32 -13.17
CA GLU A 39 7.64 -0.02 -13.55
C GLU A 39 6.30 0.21 -12.85
N GLU A 40 6.03 1.43 -12.42
CA GLU A 40 4.78 1.81 -11.74
C GLU A 40 3.55 1.43 -12.55
N ARG A 41 3.60 1.65 -13.86
CA ARG A 41 2.53 1.26 -14.78
C ARG A 41 2.23 -0.24 -14.75
N VAL A 42 3.26 -1.08 -14.62
CA VAL A 42 3.09 -2.54 -14.51
C VAL A 42 2.42 -2.90 -13.19
N LEU A 43 2.82 -2.27 -12.10
CA LEU A 43 2.21 -2.48 -10.78
C LEU A 43 0.75 -2.06 -10.77
N CYS A 44 0.42 -0.88 -11.30
CA CYS A 44 -0.95 -0.39 -11.38
C CYS A 44 -1.83 -1.28 -12.27
N ASN A 45 -1.36 -1.69 -13.44
CA ASN A 45 -2.13 -2.55 -14.34
C ASN A 45 -2.39 -3.93 -13.72
N GLU A 46 -1.38 -4.52 -13.07
CA GLU A 46 -1.53 -5.81 -12.37
C GLU A 46 -2.55 -5.70 -11.23
N LEU A 47 -2.48 -4.63 -10.44
CA LEU A 47 -3.44 -4.38 -9.38
C LEU A 47 -4.84 -4.12 -9.93
N LEU A 48 -4.98 -3.26 -10.94
CA LEU A 48 -6.26 -2.92 -11.54
C LEU A 48 -6.99 -4.16 -12.03
N THR A 49 -6.31 -5.03 -12.78
CA THR A 49 -6.89 -6.28 -13.28
C THR A 49 -7.45 -7.13 -12.13
N ARG A 50 -6.70 -7.29 -11.06
CA ARG A 50 -7.10 -8.11 -9.90
C ARG A 50 -8.25 -7.49 -9.10
N ILE A 51 -8.23 -6.18 -8.91
CA ILE A 51 -9.29 -5.47 -8.18
C ILE A 51 -10.59 -5.48 -9.00
N GLN A 52 -10.52 -5.28 -10.32
CA GLN A 52 -11.69 -5.37 -11.21
C GLN A 52 -12.39 -6.73 -11.09
N GLU A 53 -11.63 -7.82 -11.09
CA GLU A 53 -12.18 -9.16 -10.89
C GLU A 53 -12.84 -9.34 -9.52
N THR A 54 -12.20 -8.84 -8.47
CA THR A 54 -12.72 -8.92 -7.10
C THR A 54 -14.00 -8.11 -6.95
N VAL A 55 -14.00 -6.84 -7.38
CA VAL A 55 -15.16 -5.95 -7.26
C VAL A 55 -16.33 -6.46 -8.09
N HIS A 56 -16.08 -6.95 -9.31
CA HIS A 56 -17.10 -7.60 -10.12
C HIS A 56 -17.70 -8.83 -9.40
N THR A 57 -16.86 -9.68 -8.84
CA THR A 57 -17.28 -10.93 -8.18
C THR A 57 -18.05 -10.67 -6.87
N ILE A 58 -17.64 -9.68 -6.09
CA ILE A 58 -18.20 -9.41 -4.76
C ILE A 58 -19.40 -8.46 -4.83
N TRP A 59 -19.24 -7.30 -5.50
CA TRP A 59 -20.25 -6.24 -5.57
C TRP A 59 -21.07 -6.24 -6.87
N GLY A 60 -20.72 -7.07 -7.86
CA GLY A 60 -21.43 -7.15 -9.14
C GLY A 60 -21.24 -5.94 -10.05
N LEU A 61 -20.23 -5.10 -9.79
CA LEU A 61 -19.93 -3.93 -10.61
C LEU A 61 -19.27 -4.33 -11.93
N GLU A 62 -19.47 -3.51 -12.98
CA GLU A 62 -18.81 -3.71 -14.25
C GLU A 62 -17.28 -3.59 -14.10
N LYS A 63 -16.52 -4.41 -14.83
CA LYS A 63 -15.05 -4.40 -14.75
C LYS A 63 -14.43 -3.08 -15.20
N GLU A 64 -15.09 -2.39 -16.14
CA GLU A 64 -14.68 -1.10 -16.68
C GLU A 64 -15.19 0.09 -15.85
N ASP A 65 -15.73 -0.15 -14.65
CA ASP A 65 -16.19 0.94 -13.78
C ASP A 65 -15.05 1.93 -13.53
N THR A 66 -15.28 3.19 -13.87
CA THR A 66 -14.29 4.26 -13.72
C THR A 66 -13.87 4.48 -12.28
N LYS A 67 -14.74 4.16 -11.29
CA LYS A 67 -14.41 4.26 -9.87
C LYS A 67 -13.24 3.36 -9.50
N ILE A 68 -13.19 2.12 -10.07
CA ILE A 68 -12.10 1.18 -9.80
C ILE A 68 -10.80 1.71 -10.39
N THR A 69 -10.86 2.22 -11.63
CA THR A 69 -9.70 2.80 -12.30
C THR A 69 -9.18 4.01 -11.53
N ASN A 70 -10.06 4.93 -11.14
CA ASN A 70 -9.69 6.12 -10.39
C ASN A 70 -9.07 5.80 -9.02
N MET A 71 -9.55 4.76 -8.36
CA MET A 71 -9.00 4.31 -7.08
C MET A 71 -7.56 3.79 -7.22
N VAL A 72 -7.30 2.93 -8.22
CA VAL A 72 -5.96 2.36 -8.45
C VAL A 72 -4.96 3.41 -8.95
N TYR A 73 -5.45 4.38 -9.73
CA TYR A 73 -4.65 5.50 -10.24
C TYR A 73 -4.86 6.80 -9.45
N TYR A 74 -5.30 6.67 -8.19
CA TYR A 74 -5.56 7.82 -7.34
C TYR A 74 -4.31 8.70 -7.16
N ARG A 75 -4.53 10.02 -7.30
CA ARG A 75 -3.54 11.08 -7.11
C ARG A 75 -4.12 12.17 -6.24
N PRO A 76 -3.54 12.46 -5.09
CA PRO A 76 -4.02 13.55 -4.25
C PRO A 76 -3.92 14.92 -4.92
N ASP A 77 -2.87 15.16 -5.72
CA ASP A 77 -2.61 16.47 -6.32
C ASP A 77 -3.40 16.76 -7.60
N ASP A 78 -3.77 15.74 -8.35
CA ASP A 78 -4.55 15.87 -9.59
C ASP A 78 -5.27 14.59 -9.98
N PRO A 79 -6.49 14.36 -9.51
CA PRO A 79 -7.25 13.16 -9.83
C PRO A 79 -7.66 13.03 -11.30
N THR A 80 -7.46 14.08 -12.12
CA THR A 80 -7.88 14.11 -13.53
C THR A 80 -6.74 13.89 -14.53
N ASN A 81 -5.49 13.95 -14.09
CA ASN A 81 -4.33 13.93 -14.98
C ASN A 81 -3.65 12.55 -15.04
N SER A 82 -3.41 12.05 -16.25
CA SER A 82 -2.98 10.68 -16.57
C SER A 82 -1.46 10.41 -16.46
N ILE A 83 -0.66 11.31 -15.89
CA ILE A 83 0.79 11.11 -15.76
C ILE A 83 1.09 10.30 -14.48
N ILE A 84 1.82 9.21 -14.63
CA ILE A 84 1.96 8.11 -13.63
C ILE A 84 2.86 8.47 -12.43
N ASP A 85 3.58 9.58 -12.48
CA ASP A 85 4.71 9.86 -11.59
C ASP A 85 4.38 10.18 -10.11
N ASN A 86 3.11 10.17 -9.70
CA ASN A 86 2.73 10.50 -8.32
C ASN A 86 1.59 9.63 -7.76
N ASN A 87 1.47 8.40 -8.23
CA ASN A 87 0.39 7.53 -7.83
C ASN A 87 0.55 7.03 -6.38
N LEU A 88 -0.48 7.22 -5.56
CA LEU A 88 -0.48 6.82 -4.14
C LEU A 88 -0.23 5.32 -3.97
N VAL A 89 -0.82 4.49 -4.81
CA VAL A 89 -0.70 3.03 -4.73
C VAL A 89 0.74 2.57 -4.93
N THR A 90 1.47 3.17 -5.88
CA THR A 90 2.85 2.80 -6.17
C THR A 90 3.86 3.30 -5.13
N LYS A 91 3.48 4.31 -4.36
CA LYS A 91 4.24 4.72 -3.16
C LYS A 91 4.15 3.68 -2.03
N VAL A 92 3.06 2.91 -1.98
CA VAL A 92 2.81 1.88 -0.95
C VAL A 92 3.22 0.49 -1.43
N LEU A 93 2.83 0.10 -2.65
CA LEU A 93 3.07 -1.21 -3.24
C LEU A 93 4.25 -1.12 -4.23
N LEU A 94 5.44 -1.45 -3.76
CA LEU A 94 6.69 -1.21 -4.47
C LEU A 94 7.09 -2.35 -5.43
N THR A 95 6.45 -3.52 -5.30
CA THR A 95 6.78 -4.72 -6.07
C THR A 95 5.52 -5.47 -6.49
N VAL A 96 5.62 -6.29 -7.54
CA VAL A 96 4.53 -7.22 -7.93
C VAL A 96 4.15 -8.15 -6.77
N ARG A 97 5.10 -8.54 -5.93
CA ARG A 97 4.83 -9.33 -4.73
C ARG A 97 3.93 -8.58 -3.75
N ASP A 98 4.18 -7.27 -3.56
CA ASP A 98 3.33 -6.43 -2.69
C ASP A 98 1.92 -6.35 -3.26
N VAL A 99 1.78 -6.13 -4.57
CA VAL A 99 0.48 -6.12 -5.27
C VAL A 99 -0.29 -7.41 -5.04
N ILE A 100 0.36 -8.57 -5.22
CA ILE A 100 -0.28 -9.88 -5.04
C ILE A 100 -0.70 -10.08 -3.57
N ARG A 101 0.17 -9.76 -2.62
CA ARG A 101 -0.11 -9.93 -1.18
C ARG A 101 -1.22 -9.00 -0.71
N PHE A 102 -1.17 -7.75 -1.12
CA PHE A 102 -2.22 -6.76 -0.86
C PHE A 102 -3.56 -7.24 -1.43
N HIS A 103 -3.60 -7.60 -2.71
CA HIS A 103 -4.81 -8.09 -3.35
C HIS A 103 -5.39 -9.32 -2.64
N ASN A 104 -4.56 -10.29 -2.27
CA ASN A 104 -5.03 -11.49 -1.56
C ASN A 104 -5.68 -11.11 -0.22
N SER A 105 -5.11 -10.15 0.50
CA SER A 105 -5.67 -9.67 1.76
C SER A 105 -7.00 -8.92 1.54
N PHE A 106 -7.05 -8.02 0.57
CA PHE A 106 -8.27 -7.31 0.17
C PHE A 106 -9.38 -8.29 -0.28
N TYR A 107 -9.05 -9.28 -1.11
CA TYR A 107 -10.00 -10.29 -1.57
C TYR A 107 -10.59 -11.10 -0.42
N LEU A 108 -9.75 -11.57 0.52
CA LEU A 108 -10.21 -12.33 1.68
C LEU A 108 -11.15 -11.50 2.56
N LEU A 109 -10.85 -10.23 2.76
CA LEU A 109 -11.69 -9.33 3.53
C LEU A 109 -13.01 -9.06 2.81
N ALA A 110 -12.98 -8.72 1.52
CA ALA A 110 -14.17 -8.52 0.70
C ALA A 110 -15.06 -9.77 0.65
N LYS A 111 -14.45 -10.95 0.53
CA LYS A 111 -15.18 -12.22 0.58
C LYS A 111 -15.84 -12.46 1.93
N ALA A 112 -15.18 -12.12 3.03
CA ALA A 112 -15.77 -12.26 4.36
C ALA A 112 -17.03 -11.39 4.52
N TYR A 113 -17.05 -10.16 3.98
CA TYR A 113 -18.26 -9.32 3.94
C TYR A 113 -19.36 -9.93 3.10
N LYS A 114 -19.04 -10.48 1.91
CA LYS A 114 -20.01 -11.19 1.07
C LYS A 114 -20.60 -12.41 1.77
N ASP A 115 -19.77 -13.21 2.42
CA ASP A 115 -20.22 -14.41 3.13
C ASP A 115 -21.15 -14.05 4.30
N GLN A 116 -20.98 -12.86 4.89
CA GLN A 116 -21.87 -12.30 5.92
C GLN A 116 -23.07 -11.54 5.33
N ARG A 117 -23.16 -11.36 4.02
CA ARG A 117 -24.21 -10.61 3.30
C ARG A 117 -24.29 -9.13 3.67
N VAL A 118 -23.15 -8.53 3.98
CA VAL A 118 -23.03 -7.10 4.33
C VAL A 118 -22.20 -6.32 3.31
N GLU A 119 -21.88 -6.91 2.17
CA GLU A 119 -21.07 -6.28 1.11
C GLU A 119 -21.69 -4.97 0.60
N ASN A 120 -23.02 -4.84 0.62
CA ASN A 120 -23.71 -3.62 0.18
C ASN A 120 -23.69 -2.50 1.24
N GLU A 121 -23.29 -2.80 2.46
CA GLU A 121 -23.15 -1.83 3.55
C GLU A 121 -21.74 -1.22 3.59
N VAL A 122 -20.80 -1.78 2.81
CA VAL A 122 -19.41 -1.39 2.81
C VAL A 122 -19.03 -0.80 1.46
N CYS A 123 -18.54 0.44 1.46
CA CYS A 123 -17.95 1.05 0.29
C CYS A 123 -16.63 0.34 -0.06
N PHE A 124 -16.53 -0.23 -1.26
CA PHE A 124 -15.31 -0.96 -1.65
C PHE A 124 -14.08 -0.06 -1.79
N GLN A 125 -14.27 1.22 -2.07
CA GLN A 125 -13.19 2.20 -2.17
C GLN A 125 -12.60 2.48 -0.78
N ASP A 126 -13.46 2.71 0.21
CA ASP A 126 -13.01 2.92 1.60
C ASP A 126 -12.30 1.67 2.14
N LEU A 127 -12.86 0.49 1.83
CA LEU A 127 -12.25 -0.79 2.20
C LEU A 127 -10.86 -0.95 1.58
N PHE A 128 -10.69 -0.52 0.32
CA PHE A 128 -9.40 -0.58 -0.38
C PHE A 128 -8.36 0.31 0.30
N PHE A 129 -8.69 1.57 0.60
CA PHE A 129 -7.75 2.50 1.23
C PHE A 129 -7.46 2.14 2.68
N LEU A 130 -8.45 1.67 3.43
CA LEU A 130 -8.23 1.11 4.78
C LEU A 130 -7.30 -0.10 4.75
N GLU A 131 -7.48 -0.99 3.78
CA GLU A 131 -6.61 -2.15 3.61
C GLU A 131 -5.20 -1.76 3.16
N LEU A 132 -5.06 -0.73 2.32
CA LEU A 132 -3.78 -0.18 1.91
C LEU A 132 -3.01 0.40 3.12
N LEU A 133 -3.72 1.13 3.98
CA LEU A 133 -3.20 1.63 5.24
C LEU A 133 -2.76 0.47 6.15
N ARG A 134 -3.62 -0.53 6.33
CA ARG A 134 -3.33 -1.72 7.14
C ARG A 134 -2.12 -2.50 6.63
N TYR A 135 -2.00 -2.64 5.32
CA TYR A 135 -0.93 -3.41 4.68
C TYR A 135 0.46 -2.83 4.98
N ARG A 136 0.60 -1.51 4.95
CA ARG A 136 1.92 -0.85 5.06
C ARG A 136 2.13 -0.12 6.37
N TYR A 137 1.06 0.40 6.97
CA TYR A 137 1.10 1.30 8.14
C TYR A 137 0.21 0.77 9.26
N MET A 138 0.50 -0.46 9.70
CA MET A 138 -0.30 -1.18 10.69
C MET A 138 -0.48 -0.41 12.00
N ASP A 139 0.52 0.36 12.44
CA ASP A 139 0.45 1.15 13.66
C ASP A 139 -0.63 2.23 13.56
N VAL A 140 -0.67 2.96 12.44
CA VAL A 140 -1.68 3.99 12.17
C VAL A 140 -3.08 3.35 12.05
N TYR A 141 -3.19 2.25 11.32
CA TYR A 141 -4.43 1.48 11.23
C TYR A 141 -4.92 1.04 12.62
N THR A 142 -4.03 0.59 13.48
CA THR A 142 -4.34 0.18 14.86
C THR A 142 -4.80 1.36 15.70
N ILE A 143 -4.21 2.54 15.52
CA ILE A 143 -4.68 3.78 16.17
C ILE A 143 -6.09 4.13 15.73
N LEU A 144 -6.38 4.10 14.43
CA LEU A 144 -7.72 4.36 13.88
C LEU A 144 -8.77 3.42 14.47
N CYS A 145 -8.44 2.12 14.56
CA CYS A 145 -9.38 1.12 15.09
C CYS A 145 -9.62 1.24 16.60
N ASN A 146 -8.59 1.53 17.37
CA ASN A 146 -8.65 1.45 18.83
C ASN A 146 -8.78 2.82 19.52
N ARG A 147 -8.28 3.87 18.89
CA ARG A 147 -8.22 5.23 19.46
C ARG A 147 -8.45 6.30 18.37
N PRO A 148 -9.57 6.25 17.64
CA PRO A 148 -9.79 7.14 16.48
C PRO A 148 -9.65 8.62 16.85
N PHE A 149 -10.04 9.04 18.04
CA PHE A 149 -9.98 10.43 18.51
C PHE A 149 -8.56 10.99 18.68
N ILE A 150 -7.52 10.19 18.50
CA ILE A 150 -6.14 10.69 18.42
C ILE A 150 -5.86 11.33 17.05
N LEU A 151 -6.49 10.83 16.00
CA LEU A 151 -6.32 11.31 14.62
C LEU A 151 -7.56 12.03 14.08
N LEU A 152 -8.74 11.75 14.65
CA LEU A 152 -10.03 12.22 14.16
C LEU A 152 -10.75 13.04 15.21
N GLN A 153 -11.47 14.05 14.76
CA GLN A 153 -12.44 14.79 15.56
C GLN A 153 -13.86 14.52 15.07
N LEU A 154 -14.82 14.46 15.99
CA LEU A 154 -16.23 14.34 15.67
C LEU A 154 -16.88 15.71 15.60
N SER A 155 -17.48 16.07 14.47
CA SER A 155 -18.24 17.30 14.29
C SER A 155 -19.58 16.99 13.60
N TYR A 156 -20.70 17.41 14.22
CA TYR A 156 -22.04 17.25 13.65
C TYR A 156 -22.40 15.84 13.13
N TYR A 157 -21.92 14.79 13.82
CA TYR A 157 -22.07 13.37 13.46
C TYR A 157 -21.15 12.86 12.33
N GLU A 158 -20.20 13.65 11.87
CA GLU A 158 -19.18 13.23 10.89
C GLU A 158 -17.80 13.25 11.53
N PHE A 159 -16.98 12.27 11.17
CA PHE A 159 -15.57 12.28 11.50
C PHE A 159 -14.80 13.13 10.48
N SER A 160 -13.86 13.90 10.95
CA SER A 160 -12.87 14.60 10.14
C SER A 160 -11.50 14.49 10.80
N LEU A 161 -10.44 14.75 10.04
CA LEU A 161 -9.08 14.73 10.59
C LEU A 161 -8.91 15.83 11.64
N ASP A 162 -8.27 15.48 12.76
CA ASP A 162 -7.86 16.47 13.76
C ASP A 162 -6.84 17.44 13.17
N LYS A 163 -6.84 18.69 13.60
CA LYS A 163 -5.94 19.73 13.07
C LYS A 163 -4.46 19.40 13.25
N ASP A 164 -4.13 18.68 14.30
CA ASP A 164 -2.76 18.33 14.67
C ASP A 164 -2.41 16.87 14.32
N TYR A 165 -3.25 16.15 13.54
CA TYR A 165 -3.04 14.73 13.23
C TYR A 165 -1.66 14.44 12.64
N LYS A 166 -1.12 15.31 11.79
CA LYS A 166 0.24 15.15 11.22
C LYS A 166 1.33 15.14 12.29
N LYS A 167 1.16 15.95 13.33
CA LYS A 167 2.08 15.96 14.47
C LYS A 167 2.02 14.66 15.26
N THR A 168 0.82 14.10 15.43
CA THR A 168 0.65 12.80 16.07
C THR A 168 1.30 11.68 15.25
N LEU A 169 1.22 11.74 13.92
CA LEU A 169 1.86 10.76 13.04
C LEU A 169 3.40 10.78 13.15
N GLN A 170 4.02 11.93 13.48
CA GLN A 170 5.48 12.02 13.67
C GLN A 170 6.03 11.12 14.78
N GLU A 171 5.19 10.67 15.69
CA GLU A 171 5.59 9.72 16.74
C GLU A 171 5.80 8.30 16.18
N TYR A 172 5.25 7.99 15.00
CA TYR A 172 5.20 6.64 14.43
C TYR A 172 5.88 6.53 13.07
N LEU A 173 5.99 7.64 12.32
CA LEU A 173 6.36 7.65 10.91
C LEU A 173 7.42 8.71 10.60
N ASP A 174 8.21 8.48 9.56
CA ASP A 174 9.06 9.53 8.96
C ASP A 174 8.25 10.49 8.08
N ASN A 175 8.88 11.61 7.66
CA ASN A 175 8.20 12.66 6.90
C ASN A 175 7.58 12.14 5.57
N THR A 176 8.28 11.26 4.86
CA THR A 176 7.79 10.70 3.60
C THR A 176 6.58 9.79 3.83
N GLN A 177 6.62 9.01 4.88
CA GLN A 177 5.51 8.14 5.28
C GLN A 177 4.30 8.94 5.75
N ILE A 178 4.52 10.07 6.45
CA ILE A 178 3.45 10.98 6.89
C ILE A 178 2.70 11.55 5.68
N GLU A 179 3.39 11.96 4.63
CA GLU A 179 2.74 12.45 3.41
C GLU A 179 1.83 11.38 2.80
N ILE A 180 2.35 10.16 2.61
CA ILE A 180 1.59 9.04 2.04
C ILE A 180 0.37 8.69 2.91
N VAL A 181 0.55 8.62 4.21
CA VAL A 181 -0.54 8.31 5.16
C VAL A 181 -1.56 9.44 5.20
N SER A 182 -1.11 10.71 5.12
CA SER A 182 -2.01 11.86 5.05
C SER A 182 -2.92 11.78 3.83
N ASP A 183 -2.37 11.48 2.65
CA ASP A 183 -3.12 11.31 1.41
C ASP A 183 -4.22 10.23 1.55
N ILE A 184 -3.91 9.13 2.25
CA ILE A 184 -4.89 8.05 2.52
C ILE A 184 -5.97 8.52 3.50
N LEU A 185 -5.58 9.18 4.58
CA LEU A 185 -6.53 9.65 5.59
C LEU A 185 -7.42 10.77 5.05
N GLU A 186 -6.88 11.71 4.26
CA GLU A 186 -7.64 12.78 3.61
C GLU A 186 -8.61 12.25 2.55
N TYR A 187 -8.36 11.07 1.99
CA TYR A 187 -9.34 10.37 1.14
C TYR A 187 -10.49 9.77 1.95
N LEU A 188 -10.20 9.23 3.13
CA LEU A 188 -11.17 8.49 3.95
C LEU A 188 -12.09 9.39 4.78
N PHE A 189 -11.63 10.61 5.12
CA PHE A 189 -12.28 11.53 6.05
C PHE A 189 -12.30 12.98 5.53
#